data_d7d7e3349380f81e28ac4786c45f9bea
#
_entry.id   d7d7e3349380f81e28ac4786c45f9bea
#
_cell.length_a   1.000
_cell.length_b   1.000
_cell.length_c   1.000
_cell.angle_alpha   90.00
_cell.angle_beta   90.00
_cell.angle_gamma   90.00
#
_symmetry.space_group_name_H-M   'P 1'
#
loop_
_entity.id
_entity.type
_entity.pdbx_description
1 polymer ?
#
loop_
_entity_poly.entity_id
_entity_poly.type
_entity_poly.pdbx_seq_one_letter_code
_entity_poly.pdbx_strand_id
1 'polypeptide(L)'
;MTLDPYSSWTDSDLASLPHGFKDDLYQDQVALVTGGAGGIGRAICMLLGRLGARVVACGRDQAKLEELQESLGRQGIDVLTVQANVREPEEVKDLVNTIWDECGSLDLVVNNAGGQFAAPAMDISPKGWAAVVETNLYGPWFVMQKAAESWIRKDYAGSIVNIGTITGRASVGIPHTAAARAGAEGLSASLSVEWAPHGIRINTVAVGVVRSPGLVNYPKEARSSFDHNPQRRLGDVQDVAQAVAFLGSSATASFVTGETFHVAGGEQVWGEYWALGKPDYFQVEE
;
A
#
# COMPACT_ATOMS: atom_id res chain seq x y z
N MET A 1 28.71 1.79 0.20
CA MET A 1 27.97 2.89 -0.46
C MET A 1 26.78 3.22 0.43
N THR A 2 26.83 4.32 1.15
CA THR A 2 25.65 4.83 1.89
C THR A 2 24.69 5.39 0.84
N LEU A 3 23.64 4.64 0.51
CA LEU A 3 22.56 5.14 -0.35
C LEU A 3 21.97 6.39 0.30
N ASP A 4 21.73 7.43 -0.51
CA ASP A 4 20.93 8.58 -0.08
C ASP A 4 19.62 8.04 0.54
N PRO A 5 19.33 8.33 1.82
CA PRO A 5 18.15 7.80 2.51
C PRO A 5 16.84 8.17 1.81
N TYR A 6 16.84 9.12 0.90
CA TYR A 6 15.68 9.58 0.12
C TYR A 6 15.67 9.08 -1.33
N SER A 7 16.69 8.32 -1.76
CA SER A 7 16.68 7.66 -3.06
C SER A 7 15.70 6.48 -3.06
N SER A 8 15.03 6.25 -4.17
CA SER A 8 14.26 5.04 -4.40
C SER A 8 15.16 3.92 -4.92
N TRP A 9 14.74 2.68 -4.68
CA TRP A 9 15.33 1.52 -5.34
C TRP A 9 15.09 1.59 -6.85
N THR A 10 16.10 1.20 -7.63
CA THR A 10 15.91 0.95 -9.06
C THR A 10 15.14 -0.36 -9.28
N ASP A 11 14.61 -0.56 -10.47
CA ASP A 11 13.92 -1.82 -10.80
C ASP A 11 14.85 -3.02 -10.73
N SER A 12 16.13 -2.85 -11.09
CA SER A 12 17.15 -3.88 -10.95
C SER A 12 17.39 -4.25 -9.48
N ASP A 13 17.38 -3.26 -8.60
CA ASP A 13 17.51 -3.50 -7.16
C ASP A 13 16.29 -4.28 -6.66
N LEU A 14 15.08 -3.80 -6.96
CA LEU A 14 13.82 -4.46 -6.56
C LEU A 14 13.72 -5.90 -7.07
N ALA A 15 14.19 -6.16 -8.30
CA ALA A 15 14.20 -7.48 -8.90
C ALA A 15 15.16 -8.46 -8.17
N SER A 16 16.19 -7.94 -7.51
CA SER A 16 17.23 -8.73 -6.83
C SER A 16 17.06 -8.83 -5.31
N LEU A 17 16.19 -7.99 -4.70
CA LEU A 17 16.00 -8.02 -3.24
C LEU A 17 15.54 -9.40 -2.77
N PRO A 18 16.11 -9.93 -1.67
CA PRO A 18 15.69 -11.22 -1.12
C PRO A 18 14.25 -11.14 -0.57
N HIS A 19 13.55 -12.27 -0.60
CA HIS A 19 12.26 -12.45 0.05
C HIS A 19 12.17 -13.82 0.73
N GLY A 20 11.23 -13.96 1.67
CA GLY A 20 11.06 -15.17 2.48
C GLY A 20 9.99 -16.14 1.97
N PHE A 21 9.57 -16.03 0.72
CA PHE A 21 8.48 -16.81 0.13
C PHE A 21 8.99 -17.78 -0.93
N LYS A 22 8.16 -18.78 -1.27
CA LYS A 22 8.37 -19.59 -2.46
C LYS A 22 8.09 -18.76 -3.70
N ASP A 23 8.88 -18.96 -4.76
CA ASP A 23 8.78 -18.19 -6.00
C ASP A 23 7.45 -18.41 -6.76
N ASP A 24 6.72 -19.47 -6.43
CA ASP A 24 5.41 -19.82 -7.00
C ASP A 24 4.21 -19.50 -6.09
N LEU A 25 4.41 -18.69 -5.04
CA LEU A 25 3.36 -18.39 -4.05
C LEU A 25 2.07 -17.82 -4.67
N TYR A 26 2.19 -17.08 -5.76
CA TYR A 26 1.08 -16.44 -6.49
C TYR A 26 0.91 -17.00 -7.90
N GLN A 27 1.46 -18.20 -8.17
CA GLN A 27 1.31 -18.82 -9.48
C GLN A 27 -0.17 -18.95 -9.88
N ASP A 28 -0.48 -18.58 -11.13
CA ASP A 28 -1.83 -18.59 -11.70
C ASP A 28 -2.83 -17.63 -11.01
N GLN A 29 -2.37 -16.67 -10.22
CA GLN A 29 -3.21 -15.66 -9.57
C GLN A 29 -3.05 -14.29 -10.24
N VAL A 30 -4.15 -13.51 -10.23
CA VAL A 30 -4.20 -12.13 -10.74
C VAL A 30 -4.27 -11.15 -9.58
N ALA A 31 -3.30 -10.21 -9.53
CA ALA A 31 -3.19 -9.22 -8.49
C ALA A 31 -3.35 -7.80 -9.02
N LEU A 32 -4.41 -7.10 -8.63
CA LEU A 32 -4.59 -5.67 -8.89
C LEU A 32 -3.82 -4.84 -7.87
N VAL A 33 -2.98 -3.92 -8.34
CA VAL A 33 -2.27 -2.93 -7.50
C VAL A 33 -2.63 -1.53 -7.96
N THR A 34 -3.43 -0.81 -7.15
CA THR A 34 -3.73 0.59 -7.44
C THR A 34 -2.54 1.49 -7.10
N GLY A 35 -2.26 2.48 -7.96
CA GLY A 35 -1.05 3.30 -7.82
C GLY A 35 0.24 2.49 -8.00
N GLY A 36 0.19 1.43 -8.80
CA GLY A 36 1.28 0.48 -9.01
C GLY A 36 2.54 1.06 -9.67
N ALA A 37 2.42 2.20 -10.36
CA ALA A 37 3.53 2.77 -11.13
C ALA A 37 4.61 3.46 -10.29
N GLY A 38 4.49 3.60 -8.98
CA GLY A 38 5.48 4.32 -8.19
C GLY A 38 5.65 3.86 -6.76
N GLY A 39 6.79 4.16 -6.17
CA GLY A 39 7.09 3.97 -4.76
C GLY A 39 6.77 2.56 -4.25
N ILE A 40 5.96 2.49 -3.20
CA ILE A 40 5.51 1.24 -2.58
C ILE A 40 4.77 0.36 -3.60
N GLY A 41 3.87 0.94 -4.43
CA GLY A 41 3.11 0.19 -5.42
C GLY A 41 4.00 -0.54 -6.43
N ARG A 42 5.08 0.12 -6.90
CA ARG A 42 6.05 -0.48 -7.82
C ARG A 42 6.78 -1.67 -7.20
N ALA A 43 7.18 -1.56 -5.93
CA ALA A 43 7.82 -2.67 -5.21
C ALA A 43 6.84 -3.85 -4.99
N ILE A 44 5.57 -3.56 -4.71
CA ILE A 44 4.53 -4.58 -4.60
C ILE A 44 4.33 -5.29 -5.96
N CYS A 45 4.20 -4.55 -7.06
CA CYS A 45 4.09 -5.13 -8.40
C CYS A 45 5.29 -6.04 -8.72
N MET A 46 6.51 -5.56 -8.45
CA MET A 46 7.74 -6.33 -8.67
C MET A 46 7.74 -7.62 -7.85
N LEU A 47 7.46 -7.54 -6.54
CA LEU A 47 7.50 -8.73 -5.68
C LEU A 47 6.41 -9.74 -6.06
N LEU A 48 5.16 -9.30 -6.23
CA LEU A 48 4.07 -10.21 -6.60
C LEU A 48 4.32 -10.89 -7.95
N GLY A 49 4.86 -10.15 -8.93
CA GLY A 49 5.25 -10.73 -10.22
C GLY A 49 6.37 -11.76 -10.10
N ARG A 50 7.40 -11.50 -9.27
CA ARG A 50 8.46 -12.48 -8.97
C ARG A 50 7.95 -13.74 -8.25
N LEU A 51 6.83 -13.62 -7.55
CA LEU A 51 6.16 -14.73 -6.88
C LEU A 51 5.14 -15.46 -7.78
N GLY A 52 5.12 -15.15 -9.08
CA GLY A 52 4.32 -15.84 -10.10
C GLY A 52 2.96 -15.19 -10.43
N ALA A 53 2.61 -14.06 -9.82
CA ALA A 53 1.35 -13.39 -10.14
C ALA A 53 1.38 -12.75 -11.52
N ARG A 54 0.24 -12.82 -12.24
CA ARG A 54 -0.08 -11.85 -13.27
C ARG A 54 -0.48 -10.53 -12.62
N VAL A 55 0.31 -9.48 -12.85
CA VAL A 55 0.11 -8.19 -12.17
C VAL A 55 -0.79 -7.30 -13.04
N VAL A 56 -1.79 -6.69 -12.42
CA VAL A 56 -2.55 -5.58 -13.02
C VAL A 56 -2.24 -4.31 -12.24
N ALA A 57 -1.61 -3.35 -12.88
CA ALA A 57 -1.29 -2.07 -12.29
C ALA A 57 -2.21 -0.96 -12.84
N CYS A 58 -2.84 -0.19 -11.96
CA CYS A 58 -3.60 0.97 -12.40
C CYS A 58 -3.08 2.28 -11.80
N GLY A 59 -3.35 3.37 -12.50
CA GLY A 59 -2.97 4.72 -12.10
C GLY A 59 -3.46 5.76 -13.11
N ARG A 60 -3.28 7.04 -12.79
CA ARG A 60 -3.75 8.16 -13.63
C ARG A 60 -2.77 8.57 -14.73
N ASP A 61 -1.51 8.25 -14.56
CA ASP A 61 -0.41 8.70 -15.42
C ASP A 61 -0.03 7.56 -16.36
N GLN A 62 -0.46 7.67 -17.61
CA GLN A 62 -0.24 6.67 -18.64
C GLN A 62 1.24 6.42 -18.93
N ALA A 63 2.06 7.48 -18.97
CA ALA A 63 3.49 7.35 -19.24
C ALA A 63 4.22 6.54 -18.16
N LYS A 64 3.85 6.74 -16.87
CA LYS A 64 4.41 5.95 -15.77
C LYS A 64 3.95 4.50 -15.79
N LEU A 65 2.73 4.24 -16.26
CA LEU A 65 2.22 2.87 -16.41
C LEU A 65 2.96 2.14 -17.54
N GLU A 66 3.22 2.80 -18.67
CA GLU A 66 4.02 2.27 -19.77
C GLU A 66 5.46 1.96 -19.34
N GLU A 67 6.08 2.89 -18.62
CA GLU A 67 7.41 2.67 -18.03
C GLU A 67 7.45 1.46 -17.08
N LEU A 68 6.41 1.32 -16.22
CA LEU A 68 6.28 0.15 -15.36
C LEU A 68 6.16 -1.13 -16.17
N GLN A 69 5.29 -1.14 -17.18
CA GLN A 69 5.06 -2.30 -18.04
C GLN A 69 6.34 -2.77 -18.75
N GLU A 70 7.08 -1.83 -19.30
CA GLU A 70 8.38 -2.14 -19.92
C GLU A 70 9.38 -2.69 -18.91
N SER A 71 9.41 -2.10 -17.72
CA SER A 71 10.35 -2.49 -16.66
C SER A 71 10.06 -3.89 -16.14
N LEU A 72 8.82 -4.21 -15.80
CA LEU A 72 8.43 -5.54 -15.34
C LEU A 72 8.58 -6.58 -16.45
N GLY A 73 8.21 -6.22 -17.69
CA GLY A 73 8.40 -7.08 -18.86
C GLY A 73 9.86 -7.48 -19.08
N ARG A 74 10.82 -6.56 -18.86
CA ARG A 74 12.26 -6.89 -18.92
C ARG A 74 12.69 -7.91 -17.84
N GLN A 75 11.93 -8.03 -16.75
CA GLN A 75 12.15 -9.03 -15.69
C GLN A 75 11.36 -10.33 -15.92
N GLY A 76 10.67 -10.45 -17.06
CA GLY A 76 9.83 -11.60 -17.39
C GLY A 76 8.52 -11.66 -16.62
N ILE A 77 8.09 -10.56 -16.01
CA ILE A 77 6.84 -10.48 -15.25
C ILE A 77 5.69 -10.12 -16.20
N ASP A 78 4.62 -10.91 -16.20
CA ASP A 78 3.38 -10.61 -16.94
C ASP A 78 2.63 -9.48 -16.22
N VAL A 79 2.45 -8.35 -16.94
CA VAL A 79 1.79 -7.17 -16.40
C VAL A 79 0.83 -6.53 -17.39
N LEU A 80 -0.40 -6.32 -16.95
CA LEU A 80 -1.41 -5.49 -17.60
C LEU A 80 -1.45 -4.12 -16.92
N THR A 81 -1.38 -3.05 -17.69
CA THR A 81 -1.55 -1.69 -17.18
C THR A 81 -2.87 -1.09 -17.63
N VAL A 82 -3.60 -0.47 -16.72
CA VAL A 82 -4.89 0.17 -17.00
C VAL A 82 -4.88 1.58 -16.44
N GLN A 83 -5.09 2.57 -17.32
CA GLN A 83 -5.27 3.94 -16.86
C GLN A 83 -6.63 4.08 -16.17
N ALA A 84 -6.64 4.41 -14.88
CA ALA A 84 -7.86 4.62 -14.11
C ALA A 84 -7.62 5.55 -12.92
N ASN A 85 -8.60 6.38 -12.62
CA ASN A 85 -8.66 7.20 -11.42
C ASN A 85 -9.57 6.54 -10.38
N VAL A 86 -8.99 6.03 -9.30
CA VAL A 86 -9.75 5.35 -8.22
C VAL A 86 -10.81 6.23 -7.55
N ARG A 87 -10.78 7.55 -7.78
CA ARG A 87 -11.79 8.50 -7.27
C ARG A 87 -13.09 8.49 -8.07
N GLU A 88 -13.08 7.89 -9.27
CA GLU A 88 -14.20 7.85 -10.20
C GLU A 88 -14.83 6.44 -10.21
N PRO A 89 -16.05 6.27 -9.64
CA PRO A 89 -16.67 4.95 -9.49
C PRO A 89 -16.86 4.19 -10.81
N GLU A 90 -17.16 4.89 -11.90
CA GLU A 90 -17.33 4.25 -13.22
C GLU A 90 -15.99 3.78 -13.79
N GLU A 91 -14.90 4.54 -13.63
CA GLU A 91 -13.57 4.09 -14.05
C GLU A 91 -13.11 2.86 -13.24
N VAL A 92 -13.45 2.80 -11.95
CA VAL A 92 -13.17 1.63 -11.10
C VAL A 92 -13.98 0.41 -11.55
N LYS A 93 -15.24 0.59 -11.93
CA LYS A 93 -16.07 -0.49 -12.46
C LYS A 93 -15.51 -1.02 -13.78
N ASP A 94 -15.11 -0.12 -14.68
CA ASP A 94 -14.52 -0.50 -15.97
C ASP A 94 -13.17 -1.20 -15.77
N LEU A 95 -12.33 -0.74 -14.80
CA LEU A 95 -11.10 -1.41 -14.40
C LEU A 95 -11.35 -2.86 -13.99
N VAL A 96 -12.32 -3.10 -13.09
CA VAL A 96 -12.62 -4.46 -12.60
C VAL A 96 -13.16 -5.34 -13.75
N ASN A 97 -14.02 -4.80 -14.62
CA ASN A 97 -14.50 -5.52 -15.79
C ASN A 97 -13.35 -5.88 -16.72
N THR A 98 -12.47 -4.93 -17.05
CA THR A 98 -11.28 -5.17 -17.89
C THR A 98 -10.41 -6.30 -17.33
N ILE A 99 -10.22 -6.35 -16.01
CA ILE A 99 -9.45 -7.43 -15.37
C ILE A 99 -10.10 -8.79 -15.62
N TRP A 100 -11.41 -8.90 -15.46
CA TRP A 100 -12.10 -10.15 -15.71
C TRP A 100 -12.07 -10.56 -17.19
N ASP A 101 -12.19 -9.60 -18.09
CA ASP A 101 -12.19 -9.85 -19.55
C ASP A 101 -10.79 -10.26 -20.05
N GLU A 102 -9.73 -9.60 -19.57
CA GLU A 102 -8.35 -9.82 -20.06
C GLU A 102 -7.59 -10.91 -19.29
N CYS A 103 -7.92 -11.10 -18.01
CA CYS A 103 -7.18 -12.03 -17.14
C CYS A 103 -7.99 -13.26 -16.72
N GLY A 104 -9.32 -13.21 -16.79
CA GLY A 104 -10.20 -14.31 -16.42
C GLY A 104 -10.42 -14.52 -14.93
N SER A 105 -9.61 -13.90 -14.06
CA SER A 105 -9.73 -13.93 -12.60
C SER A 105 -9.29 -12.61 -11.98
N LEU A 106 -9.61 -12.44 -10.70
CA LEU A 106 -9.06 -11.42 -9.80
C LEU A 106 -8.94 -12.08 -8.43
N ASP A 107 -7.74 -12.25 -7.91
CA ASP A 107 -7.49 -13.01 -6.67
C ASP A 107 -7.07 -12.10 -5.51
N LEU A 108 -6.31 -11.04 -5.83
CA LEU A 108 -5.81 -10.08 -4.86
C LEU A 108 -6.06 -8.64 -5.35
N VAL A 109 -6.57 -7.82 -4.46
CA VAL A 109 -6.65 -6.36 -4.62
C VAL A 109 -5.74 -5.69 -3.61
N VAL A 110 -4.81 -4.85 -4.08
CA VAL A 110 -3.97 -4.01 -3.24
C VAL A 110 -4.37 -2.55 -3.44
N ASN A 111 -5.07 -1.97 -2.48
CA ASN A 111 -5.39 -0.55 -2.44
C ASN A 111 -4.18 0.25 -1.95
N ASN A 112 -3.27 0.56 -2.86
CA ASN A 112 -2.08 1.34 -2.57
C ASN A 112 -2.19 2.79 -3.07
N ALA A 113 -3.05 3.09 -4.04
CA ALA A 113 -3.25 4.46 -4.50
C ALA A 113 -3.55 5.40 -3.33
N GLY A 114 -2.78 6.45 -3.22
CA GLY A 114 -2.89 7.41 -2.13
C GLY A 114 -2.14 8.70 -2.44
N GLY A 115 -2.37 9.71 -1.62
CA GLY A 115 -1.68 10.98 -1.72
C GLY A 115 -1.97 11.85 -0.52
N GLN A 116 -1.02 12.71 -0.19
CA GLN A 116 -1.13 13.67 0.90
C GLN A 116 -0.22 14.86 0.66
N PHE A 117 -0.47 15.92 1.40
CA PHE A 117 0.42 17.08 1.52
C PHE A 117 0.45 17.51 2.99
N ALA A 118 1.58 18.04 3.44
CA ALA A 118 1.69 18.58 4.79
C ALA A 118 1.32 20.07 4.79
N ALA A 119 0.45 20.47 5.72
CA ALA A 119 0.09 21.87 5.96
C ALA A 119 -0.41 22.05 7.40
N PRO A 120 -0.27 23.25 7.99
CA PRO A 120 -1.01 23.59 9.20
C PRO A 120 -2.51 23.37 9.00
N ALA A 121 -3.22 22.86 10.00
CA ALA A 121 -4.64 22.51 9.85
C ALA A 121 -5.51 23.70 9.40
N MET A 122 -5.17 24.91 9.83
CA MET A 122 -5.88 26.15 9.45
C MET A 122 -5.68 26.55 7.99
N ASP A 123 -4.65 26.05 7.33
CA ASP A 123 -4.30 26.37 5.93
C ASP A 123 -4.83 25.32 4.94
N ILE A 124 -5.43 24.24 5.43
CA ILE A 124 -6.00 23.19 4.59
C ILE A 124 -7.33 23.70 4.00
N SER A 125 -7.33 23.94 2.69
CA SER A 125 -8.54 24.36 2.00
C SER A 125 -9.58 23.21 1.91
N PRO A 126 -10.89 23.52 1.79
CA PRO A 126 -11.91 22.48 1.55
C PRO A 126 -11.61 21.59 0.34
N LYS A 127 -11.06 22.17 -0.73
CA LYS A 127 -10.65 21.41 -1.93
C LYS A 127 -9.48 20.47 -1.64
N GLY A 128 -8.49 20.93 -0.88
CA GLY A 128 -7.34 20.11 -0.48
C GLY A 128 -7.77 18.95 0.43
N TRP A 129 -8.67 19.23 1.39
CA TRP A 129 -9.28 18.23 2.25
C TRP A 129 -9.99 17.15 1.41
N ALA A 130 -10.92 17.56 0.54
CA ALA A 130 -11.69 16.66 -0.32
C ALA A 130 -10.78 15.79 -1.18
N ALA A 131 -9.76 16.35 -1.82
CA ALA A 131 -8.84 15.62 -2.68
C ALA A 131 -8.12 14.46 -1.94
N VAL A 132 -7.75 14.68 -0.67
CA VAL A 132 -7.11 13.64 0.15
C VAL A 132 -8.12 12.58 0.60
N VAL A 133 -9.31 12.98 1.05
CA VAL A 133 -10.37 12.04 1.47
C VAL A 133 -10.85 11.19 0.29
N GLU A 134 -11.10 11.81 -0.86
CA GLU A 134 -11.49 11.10 -2.07
C GLU A 134 -10.48 10.04 -2.49
N THR A 135 -9.18 10.36 -2.40
CA THR A 135 -8.13 9.42 -2.82
C THR A 135 -7.90 8.32 -1.79
N ASN A 136 -7.88 8.66 -0.48
CA ASN A 136 -7.42 7.73 0.55
C ASN A 136 -8.56 6.98 1.27
N LEU A 137 -9.82 7.40 1.08
CA LEU A 137 -10.99 6.75 1.67
C LEU A 137 -11.98 6.29 0.59
N TYR A 138 -12.46 7.20 -0.27
CA TYR A 138 -13.45 6.84 -1.27
C TYR A 138 -12.87 5.93 -2.34
N GLY A 139 -11.62 6.17 -2.79
CA GLY A 139 -10.95 5.32 -3.77
C GLY A 139 -10.87 3.84 -3.30
N PRO A 140 -10.26 3.55 -2.14
CA PRO A 140 -10.30 2.20 -1.58
C PRO A 140 -11.69 1.61 -1.43
N TRP A 141 -12.68 2.42 -0.99
CA TRP A 141 -14.06 1.97 -0.89
C TRP A 141 -14.63 1.51 -2.24
N PHE A 142 -14.49 2.31 -3.29
CA PHE A 142 -15.01 1.95 -4.61
C PHE A 142 -14.35 0.69 -5.17
N VAL A 143 -13.02 0.57 -5.00
CA VAL A 143 -12.29 -0.62 -5.47
C VAL A 143 -12.71 -1.86 -4.68
N MET A 144 -12.78 -1.79 -3.34
CA MET A 144 -13.25 -2.89 -2.50
C MET A 144 -14.66 -3.34 -2.88
N GLN A 145 -15.58 -2.36 -3.02
CA GLN A 145 -16.97 -2.64 -3.37
C GLN A 145 -17.10 -3.34 -4.73
N LYS A 146 -16.40 -2.85 -5.76
CA LYS A 146 -16.52 -3.44 -7.11
C LYS A 146 -15.83 -4.79 -7.21
N ALA A 147 -14.72 -4.99 -6.54
CA ALA A 147 -14.08 -6.31 -6.45
C ALA A 147 -14.99 -7.31 -5.73
N ALA A 148 -15.50 -6.97 -4.55
CA ALA A 148 -16.40 -7.84 -3.78
C ALA A 148 -17.70 -8.15 -4.54
N GLU A 149 -18.33 -7.16 -5.20
CA GLU A 149 -19.49 -7.37 -6.04
C GLU A 149 -19.20 -8.40 -7.16
N SER A 150 -18.03 -8.32 -7.79
CA SER A 150 -17.65 -9.26 -8.84
C SER A 150 -17.39 -10.67 -8.29
N TRP A 151 -16.72 -10.78 -7.15
CA TRP A 151 -16.45 -12.06 -6.48
C TRP A 151 -17.74 -12.75 -6.02
N ILE A 152 -18.60 -12.04 -5.30
CA ILE A 152 -19.88 -12.59 -4.82
C ILE A 152 -20.75 -13.07 -5.98
N ARG A 153 -20.87 -12.28 -7.05
CA ARG A 153 -21.65 -12.65 -8.24
C ARG A 153 -21.12 -13.88 -8.95
N LYS A 154 -19.80 -14.11 -8.90
CA LYS A 154 -19.13 -15.22 -9.57
C LYS A 154 -18.86 -16.42 -8.66
N ASP A 155 -19.28 -16.36 -7.41
CA ASP A 155 -18.95 -17.35 -6.37
C ASP A 155 -17.43 -17.60 -6.26
N TYR A 156 -16.68 -16.51 -6.19
CA TYR A 156 -15.22 -16.49 -6.20
C TYR A 156 -14.68 -15.88 -4.91
N ALA A 157 -13.68 -16.51 -4.32
CA ALA A 157 -13.00 -15.99 -3.13
C ALA A 157 -11.93 -14.96 -3.51
N GLY A 158 -11.65 -13.99 -2.63
CA GLY A 158 -10.65 -12.98 -2.89
C GLY A 158 -9.96 -12.44 -1.64
N SER A 159 -8.87 -11.72 -1.84
CA SER A 159 -8.17 -11.04 -0.76
C SER A 159 -8.01 -9.55 -1.07
N ILE A 160 -8.18 -8.71 -0.05
CA ILE A 160 -7.95 -7.27 -0.14
C ILE A 160 -6.89 -6.88 0.89
N VAL A 161 -5.87 -6.15 0.44
CA VAL A 161 -4.87 -5.54 1.31
C VAL A 161 -4.87 -4.04 1.08
N ASN A 162 -5.26 -3.28 2.10
CA ASN A 162 -5.27 -1.83 2.07
C ASN A 162 -3.94 -1.29 2.61
N ILE A 163 -3.27 -0.40 1.88
CA ILE A 163 -2.11 0.32 2.40
C ILE A 163 -2.61 1.52 3.20
N GLY A 164 -2.36 1.50 4.49
CA GLY A 164 -2.74 2.53 5.45
C GLY A 164 -1.54 3.29 5.99
N THR A 165 -1.77 4.01 7.09
CA THR A 165 -0.73 4.63 7.92
C THR A 165 -1.05 4.36 9.39
N ILE A 166 -0.15 4.70 10.29
CA ILE A 166 -0.42 4.62 11.72
C ILE A 166 -1.53 5.60 12.08
N THR A 167 -2.66 5.10 12.57
CA THR A 167 -3.84 5.90 12.96
C THR A 167 -4.00 6.05 14.47
N GLY A 168 -3.34 5.22 15.26
CA GLY A 168 -3.38 5.24 16.74
C GLY A 168 -2.58 6.38 17.38
N ARG A 169 -1.93 7.23 16.59
CA ARG A 169 -1.13 8.38 17.05
C ARG A 169 -1.52 9.64 16.29
N ALA A 170 -1.24 10.80 16.90
CA ALA A 170 -1.44 12.08 16.23
C ALA A 170 -0.50 12.24 15.03
N SER A 171 -1.05 12.63 13.90
CA SER A 171 -0.32 12.94 12.66
C SER A 171 -0.39 14.44 12.39
N VAL A 172 0.51 15.20 13.04
CA VAL A 172 0.56 16.66 12.92
C VAL A 172 0.87 17.06 11.48
N GLY A 173 0.15 18.07 10.97
CA GLY A 173 0.33 18.58 9.60
C GLY A 173 -0.39 17.79 8.51
N ILE A 174 -1.01 16.64 8.81
CA ILE A 174 -1.76 15.82 7.83
C ILE A 174 -3.11 15.30 8.39
N PRO A 175 -3.95 16.13 9.05
CA PRO A 175 -5.18 15.66 9.69
C PRO A 175 -6.19 15.02 8.71
N HIS A 176 -6.24 15.50 7.47
CA HIS A 176 -7.06 14.92 6.40
C HIS A 176 -6.65 13.47 6.06
N THR A 177 -5.33 13.19 6.02
CA THR A 177 -4.81 11.84 5.82
C THR A 177 -5.14 10.94 7.01
N ALA A 178 -4.91 11.43 8.23
CA ALA A 178 -5.24 10.69 9.45
C ALA A 178 -6.72 10.29 9.48
N ALA A 179 -7.63 11.24 9.20
CA ALA A 179 -9.07 10.98 9.14
C ALA A 179 -9.44 9.97 8.05
N ALA A 180 -8.92 10.15 6.83
CA ALA A 180 -9.23 9.29 5.71
C ALA A 180 -8.72 7.85 5.91
N ARG A 181 -7.50 7.69 6.42
CA ARG A 181 -6.89 6.36 6.64
C ARG A 181 -7.52 5.64 7.84
N ALA A 182 -7.86 6.34 8.92
CA ALA A 182 -8.64 5.77 10.02
C ALA A 182 -10.04 5.31 9.55
N GLY A 183 -10.69 6.09 8.68
CA GLY A 183 -11.93 5.69 8.04
C GLY A 183 -11.79 4.43 7.18
N ALA A 184 -10.72 4.33 6.37
CA ALA A 184 -10.45 3.15 5.56
C ALA A 184 -10.14 1.90 6.40
N GLU A 185 -9.46 2.07 7.54
CA GLU A 185 -9.21 1.01 8.53
C GLU A 185 -10.51 0.52 9.16
N GLY A 186 -11.40 1.45 9.57
CA GLY A 186 -12.74 1.11 10.07
C GLY A 186 -13.62 0.40 9.03
N LEU A 187 -13.54 0.80 7.76
CA LEU A 187 -14.19 0.07 6.66
C LEU A 187 -13.63 -1.35 6.53
N SER A 188 -12.31 -1.51 6.56
CA SER A 188 -11.66 -2.83 6.46
C SER A 188 -12.15 -3.77 7.55
N ALA A 189 -12.21 -3.30 8.79
CA ALA A 189 -12.72 -4.08 9.92
C ALA A 189 -14.19 -4.48 9.75
N SER A 190 -15.06 -3.55 9.35
CA SER A 190 -16.49 -3.80 9.16
C SER A 190 -16.76 -4.78 8.02
N LEU A 191 -16.14 -4.54 6.86
CA LEU A 191 -16.34 -5.34 5.66
C LEU A 191 -15.69 -6.73 5.74
N SER A 192 -14.62 -6.88 6.53
CA SER A 192 -14.01 -8.19 6.77
C SER A 192 -14.97 -9.17 7.46
N VAL A 193 -15.87 -8.66 8.29
CA VAL A 193 -16.92 -9.46 8.94
C VAL A 193 -18.08 -9.71 7.98
N GLU A 194 -18.55 -8.67 7.28
CA GLU A 194 -19.69 -8.77 6.38
C GLU A 194 -19.45 -9.70 5.20
N TRP A 195 -18.22 -9.68 4.63
CA TRP A 195 -17.90 -10.43 3.42
C TRP A 195 -17.15 -11.76 3.68
N ALA A 196 -16.79 -12.06 4.93
CA ALA A 196 -16.15 -13.34 5.28
C ALA A 196 -16.95 -14.59 4.84
N PRO A 197 -18.30 -14.63 4.92
CA PRO A 197 -19.07 -15.78 4.41
C PRO A 197 -18.91 -16.04 2.92
N HIS A 198 -18.44 -15.05 2.15
CA HIS A 198 -18.16 -15.16 0.72
C HIS A 198 -16.69 -15.53 0.43
N GLY A 199 -15.91 -15.89 1.44
CA GLY A 199 -14.47 -16.23 1.26
C GLY A 199 -13.59 -15.01 1.00
N ILE A 200 -14.06 -13.79 1.31
CA ILE A 200 -13.30 -12.55 1.10
C ILE A 200 -12.59 -12.17 2.40
N ARG A 201 -11.26 -12.01 2.33
CA ARG A 201 -10.43 -11.52 3.43
C ARG A 201 -10.03 -10.06 3.17
N ILE A 202 -10.04 -9.25 4.23
CA ILE A 202 -9.64 -7.84 4.13
C ILE A 202 -8.71 -7.52 5.28
N ASN A 203 -7.50 -7.02 4.96
CA ASN A 203 -6.54 -6.58 5.95
C ASN A 203 -5.93 -5.24 5.56
N THR A 204 -5.37 -4.53 6.53
CA THR A 204 -4.67 -3.27 6.33
C THR A 204 -3.19 -3.44 6.69
N VAL A 205 -2.29 -2.91 5.86
CA VAL A 205 -0.88 -2.72 6.20
C VAL A 205 -0.71 -1.25 6.58
N ALA A 206 -0.59 -0.98 7.88
CA ALA A 206 -0.33 0.36 8.40
C ALA A 206 1.17 0.65 8.35
N VAL A 207 1.55 1.60 7.50
CA VAL A 207 2.94 1.91 7.18
C VAL A 207 3.42 3.11 7.97
N GLY A 208 4.61 3.00 8.56
CA GLY A 208 5.37 4.13 9.09
C GLY A 208 6.04 4.96 7.98
N VAL A 209 7.13 5.64 8.30
CA VAL A 209 7.88 6.39 7.28
C VAL A 209 8.77 5.43 6.48
N VAL A 210 8.46 5.29 5.20
CA VAL A 210 9.14 4.38 4.26
C VAL A 210 9.89 5.18 3.20
N ARG A 211 11.11 4.77 2.91
CA ARG A 211 11.93 5.32 1.84
C ARG A 211 11.20 5.18 0.50
N SER A 212 10.80 6.30 -0.06
CA SER A 212 10.10 6.34 -1.34
C SER A 212 10.25 7.72 -1.99
N PRO A 213 10.03 7.86 -3.31
CA PRO A 213 10.08 9.15 -3.98
C PRO A 213 9.14 10.21 -3.38
N GLY A 214 8.09 9.78 -2.68
CA GLY A 214 7.13 10.69 -2.03
C GLY A 214 7.73 11.51 -0.88
N LEU A 215 8.82 11.06 -0.26
CA LEU A 215 9.45 11.77 0.86
C LEU A 215 10.06 13.12 0.44
N VAL A 216 10.41 13.30 -0.82
CA VAL A 216 10.94 14.58 -1.32
C VAL A 216 9.93 15.72 -1.24
N ASN A 217 8.64 15.43 -1.13
CA ASN A 217 7.57 16.42 -1.02
C ASN A 217 7.46 17.03 0.38
N TYR A 218 8.15 16.47 1.37
CA TYR A 218 8.16 17.03 2.72
C TYR A 218 9.26 18.08 2.89
N PRO A 219 9.07 19.08 3.75
CA PRO A 219 10.13 20.03 4.12
C PRO A 219 11.38 19.30 4.62
N LYS A 220 12.56 19.86 4.36
CA LYS A 220 13.83 19.25 4.81
C LYS A 220 13.87 19.09 6.34
N GLU A 221 13.31 20.05 7.06
CA GLU A 221 13.24 20.07 8.51
C GLU A 221 12.38 18.92 9.07
N ALA A 222 11.33 18.52 8.35
CA ALA A 222 10.52 17.37 8.73
C ALA A 222 11.26 16.05 8.53
N ARG A 223 12.14 15.98 7.52
CA ARG A 223 12.85 14.75 7.16
C ARG A 223 13.84 14.30 8.24
N SER A 224 14.39 15.23 9.03
CA SER A 224 15.32 14.92 10.13
C SER A 224 14.66 14.14 11.28
N SER A 225 13.32 14.03 11.30
CA SER A 225 12.58 13.28 12.31
C SER A 225 12.01 11.95 11.79
N PHE A 226 12.23 11.59 10.54
CA PHE A 226 11.59 10.43 9.92
C PHE A 226 12.12 9.07 10.38
N ASP A 227 13.31 9.02 10.94
CA ASP A 227 13.93 7.82 11.53
C ASP A 227 13.76 7.73 13.06
N HIS A 228 12.97 8.62 13.66
CA HIS A 228 12.65 8.63 15.09
C HIS A 228 11.65 7.53 15.47
N ASN A 229 11.92 6.31 15.08
CA ASN A 229 11.19 5.12 15.50
C ASN A 229 12.13 4.19 16.29
N PRO A 230 11.60 3.19 17.04
CA PRO A 230 12.45 2.29 17.84
C PRO A 230 13.56 1.57 17.07
N GLN A 231 13.36 1.28 15.77
CA GLN A 231 14.38 0.69 14.91
C GLN A 231 15.39 1.69 14.35
N ARG A 232 15.16 3.00 14.53
CA ARG A 232 16.05 4.11 14.13
C ARG A 232 16.48 4.04 12.67
N ARG A 233 15.53 3.69 11.80
CA ARG A 233 15.73 3.67 10.36
C ARG A 233 14.42 4.00 9.64
N LEU A 234 14.52 4.46 8.41
CA LEU A 234 13.39 4.44 7.50
C LEU A 234 13.01 2.99 7.20
N GLY A 235 11.72 2.71 7.05
CA GLY A 235 11.28 1.48 6.43
C GLY A 235 11.72 1.43 4.97
N ASP A 236 11.69 0.26 4.38
CA ASP A 236 11.93 0.03 2.97
C ASP A 236 10.63 -0.34 2.25
N VAL A 237 10.52 -0.02 0.96
CA VAL A 237 9.36 -0.43 0.15
C VAL A 237 9.21 -1.95 0.10
N GLN A 238 10.33 -2.68 0.23
CA GLN A 238 10.35 -4.14 0.32
C GLN A 238 9.74 -4.65 1.63
N ASP A 239 9.96 -3.96 2.77
CA ASP A 239 9.33 -4.30 4.04
C ASP A 239 7.79 -4.32 3.89
N VAL A 240 7.25 -3.35 3.15
CA VAL A 240 5.80 -3.25 2.87
C VAL A 240 5.34 -4.30 1.86
N ALA A 241 6.10 -4.49 0.78
CA ALA A 241 5.75 -5.47 -0.26
C ALA A 241 5.68 -6.90 0.30
N GLN A 242 6.59 -7.27 1.21
CA GLN A 242 6.56 -8.58 1.87
C GLN A 242 5.32 -8.74 2.78
N ALA A 243 4.92 -7.71 3.52
CA ALA A 243 3.70 -7.75 4.32
C ALA A 243 2.45 -7.92 3.44
N VAL A 244 2.41 -7.25 2.28
CA VAL A 244 1.34 -7.43 1.29
C VAL A 244 1.34 -8.86 0.75
N ALA A 245 2.50 -9.40 0.38
CA ALA A 245 2.61 -10.77 -0.12
C ALA A 245 2.19 -11.82 0.93
N PHE A 246 2.48 -11.58 2.21
CA PHE A 246 2.01 -12.44 3.30
C PHE A 246 0.48 -12.40 3.45
N LEU A 247 -0.11 -11.21 3.57
CA LEU A 247 -1.54 -11.03 3.85
C LEU A 247 -2.42 -11.35 2.64
N GLY A 248 -1.92 -11.13 1.43
CA GLY A 248 -2.65 -11.35 0.19
C GLY A 248 -2.89 -12.82 -0.12
N SER A 249 -1.95 -13.71 0.20
CA SER A 249 -2.05 -15.13 -0.13
C SER A 249 -2.84 -15.93 0.91
N SER A 250 -3.75 -16.77 0.44
CA SER A 250 -4.45 -17.75 1.31
C SER A 250 -3.53 -18.87 1.78
N ALA A 251 -2.40 -19.14 1.11
CA ALA A 251 -1.43 -20.12 1.54
C ALA A 251 -0.66 -19.68 2.81
N THR A 252 -0.56 -18.37 3.05
CA THR A 252 0.16 -17.81 4.20
C THR A 252 -0.75 -17.19 5.26
N ALA A 253 -1.92 -16.66 4.87
CA ALA A 253 -2.80 -15.88 5.74
C ALA A 253 -4.28 -16.26 5.63
N SER A 254 -4.60 -17.55 5.41
CA SER A 254 -5.99 -18.02 5.23
C SER A 254 -6.93 -17.70 6.41
N PHE A 255 -6.38 -17.56 7.61
CA PHE A 255 -7.15 -17.29 8.83
C PHE A 255 -6.92 -15.88 9.39
N VAL A 256 -6.41 -14.96 8.54
CA VAL A 256 -6.15 -13.56 8.89
C VAL A 256 -7.08 -12.66 8.10
N THR A 257 -8.02 -12.02 8.79
CA THR A 257 -8.94 -11.01 8.22
C THR A 257 -9.32 -9.98 9.28
N GLY A 258 -9.58 -8.75 8.89
CA GLY A 258 -9.93 -7.65 9.79
C GLY A 258 -8.74 -7.03 10.53
N GLU A 259 -7.51 -7.46 10.24
CA GLU A 259 -6.32 -7.03 10.96
C GLU A 259 -5.69 -5.77 10.35
N THR A 260 -5.14 -4.94 11.24
CA THR A 260 -4.21 -3.87 10.90
C THR A 260 -2.79 -4.30 11.26
N PHE A 261 -2.03 -4.69 10.25
CA PHE A 261 -0.64 -5.14 10.39
C PHE A 261 0.33 -3.98 10.25
N HIS A 262 1.08 -3.66 11.30
CA HIS A 262 1.97 -2.52 11.32
C HIS A 262 3.35 -2.84 10.76
N VAL A 263 3.75 -2.12 9.71
CA VAL A 263 5.10 -2.10 9.15
C VAL A 263 5.70 -0.72 9.41
N ALA A 264 6.14 -0.49 10.65
CA ALA A 264 6.41 0.85 11.14
C ALA A 264 7.60 0.96 12.11
N GLY A 265 8.45 -0.07 12.21
CA GLY A 265 9.63 -0.05 13.09
C GLY A 265 9.32 0.14 14.59
N GLY A 266 8.08 -0.18 15.01
CA GLY A 266 7.63 0.01 16.41
C GLY A 266 7.04 1.40 16.68
N GLU A 267 6.95 2.28 15.69
CA GLU A 267 6.45 3.65 15.85
C GLU A 267 5.02 3.69 16.41
N GLN A 268 4.16 2.71 16.09
CA GLN A 268 2.77 2.65 16.55
C GLN A 268 2.63 2.52 18.07
N VAL A 269 3.63 1.96 18.76
CA VAL A 269 3.64 1.78 20.22
C VAL A 269 4.61 2.73 20.93
N TRP A 270 5.29 3.59 20.18
CA TRP A 270 6.37 4.43 20.68
C TRP A 270 5.88 5.80 21.13
N GLY A 271 6.06 6.11 22.41
CA GLY A 271 5.66 7.39 23.02
C GLY A 271 6.83 8.24 23.51
N GLU A 272 8.07 7.83 23.29
CA GLU A 272 9.29 8.48 23.78
C GLU A 272 9.32 8.67 25.31
N TYR A 273 8.55 7.90 26.07
CA TYR A 273 8.53 7.95 27.52
C TYR A 273 9.51 6.94 28.12
N TRP A 274 10.40 7.45 28.96
CA TRP A 274 11.44 6.69 29.64
C TRP A 274 11.29 6.80 31.15
N ALA A 275 10.66 5.83 31.79
CA ALA A 275 10.43 5.82 33.23
C ALA A 275 11.73 5.79 34.06
N LEU A 276 12.80 5.24 33.51
CA LEU A 276 14.12 5.12 34.15
C LEU A 276 15.17 6.07 33.57
N GLY A 277 14.76 7.06 32.77
CA GLY A 277 15.65 7.91 31.97
C GLY A 277 16.01 7.26 30.61
N LYS A 278 16.29 8.09 29.60
CA LYS A 278 16.65 7.65 28.25
C LYS A 278 18.04 7.00 28.28
N PRO A 279 18.17 5.71 27.91
CA PRO A 279 19.47 5.03 27.95
C PRO A 279 20.42 5.55 26.85
N ASP A 280 21.73 5.44 27.10
CA ASP A 280 22.75 5.97 26.19
C ASP A 280 22.69 5.40 24.78
N TYR A 281 22.35 4.09 24.65
CA TYR A 281 22.18 3.46 23.34
C TYR A 281 21.00 4.00 22.51
N PHE A 282 20.15 4.83 23.14
CA PHE A 282 19.02 5.52 22.47
C PHE A 282 19.27 7.01 22.26
N GLN A 283 20.41 7.52 22.73
CA GLN A 283 20.84 8.88 22.45
C GLN A 283 21.36 8.91 21.00
N VAL A 284 20.83 9.82 20.20
CA VAL A 284 21.40 10.12 18.89
C VAL A 284 22.62 10.98 19.13
N GLU A 285 23.77 10.62 18.61
CA GLU A 285 24.91 11.55 18.55
C GLU A 285 24.43 12.73 17.67
N GLU A 286 24.46 13.95 18.23
CA GLU A 286 24.08 15.19 17.56
C GLU A 286 25.01 15.52 16.40
#